data_21c73441c16b4c58cfb22e5be1444849
#
_entry.id   21c73441c16b4c58cfb22e5be1444849
#
_cell.length_a   1.000
_cell.length_b   1.000
_cell.length_c   1.000
_cell.angle_alpha   90.00
_cell.angle_beta   90.00
_cell.angle_gamma   90.00
#
_symmetry.space_group_name_H-M   'P 1'
#
loop_
_entity.id
_entity.type
_entity.pdbx_description
1 polymer ?
#
loop_
_entity_poly.entity_id
_entity_poly.type
_entity_poly.pdbx_seq_one_letter_code
_entity_poly.pdbx_strand_id
1 'polypeptide(L)'
;MKHVIKGKRAFSNDLLVGYLMGAVQHGSTVLDLGCGPKMYSDPIKPQCSRVVTVDGWAWVEPDIVANLESTPLSDVIADNFDYILMLDFIEHIDKTAGLRLIENCKAQVNQKIFLLTPLESIWTDNHENVNNSELWCHGNELDVHKSLWSPEDFSGWTRIHLRGFDDYYVGFYEA
;
A
#
# COMPACT_ATOMS: atom_id res chain seq x y z
N MET A 1 -20.27 17.72 4.56
CA MET A 1 -18.82 17.62 4.82
C MET A 1 -18.16 16.36 4.21
N LYS A 2 -18.85 15.19 4.15
CA LYS A 2 -18.32 13.92 3.57
C LYS A 2 -17.94 14.00 2.08
N HIS A 3 -18.62 14.81 1.25
CA HIS A 3 -18.34 14.92 -0.19
C HIS A 3 -17.03 15.66 -0.53
N VAL A 4 -16.60 16.60 0.32
CA VAL A 4 -15.36 17.37 0.08
C VAL A 4 -14.12 16.52 0.35
N ILE A 5 -14.22 15.57 1.28
CA ILE A 5 -13.13 14.63 1.60
C ILE A 5 -12.94 13.63 0.45
N LYS A 6 -14.03 13.07 -0.12
CA LYS A 6 -13.95 12.15 -1.27
C LYS A 6 -13.28 12.81 -2.50
N GLY A 7 -13.64 14.07 -2.82
CA GLY A 7 -13.03 14.77 -3.95
C GLY A 7 -11.54 15.10 -3.75
N LYS A 8 -11.12 15.44 -2.54
CA LYS A 8 -9.71 15.69 -2.21
C LYS A 8 -8.87 14.40 -2.31
N ARG A 9 -9.38 13.28 -1.81
CA ARG A 9 -8.66 12.01 -1.82
C ARG A 9 -8.50 11.46 -3.25
N ALA A 10 -9.53 11.54 -4.10
CA ALA A 10 -9.43 11.15 -5.50
C ALA A 10 -8.34 11.94 -6.23
N PHE A 11 -8.31 13.27 -6.09
CA PHE A 11 -7.26 14.10 -6.69
C PHE A 11 -5.86 13.78 -6.14
N SER A 12 -5.74 13.47 -4.86
CA SER A 12 -4.46 13.11 -4.25
C SER A 12 -3.96 11.76 -4.76
N ASN A 13 -4.85 10.78 -4.92
CA ASN A 13 -4.50 9.49 -5.52
C ASN A 13 -3.99 9.64 -6.95
N ASP A 14 -4.59 10.52 -7.77
CA ASP A 14 -4.10 10.82 -9.12
C ASP A 14 -2.67 11.41 -9.10
N LEU A 15 -2.34 12.24 -8.11
CA LEU A 15 -0.99 12.77 -7.93
C LEU A 15 0.02 11.68 -7.55
N LEU A 16 -0.37 10.77 -6.66
CA LEU A 16 0.48 9.63 -6.29
C LEU A 16 0.68 8.68 -7.46
N VAL A 17 -0.38 8.35 -8.21
CA VAL A 17 -0.30 7.56 -9.44
C VAL A 17 0.63 8.24 -10.45
N GLY A 18 0.48 9.54 -10.69
CA GLY A 18 1.37 10.31 -11.58
C GLY A 18 2.83 10.27 -11.13
N TYR A 19 3.07 10.34 -9.81
CA TYR A 19 4.41 10.19 -9.25
C TYR A 19 4.97 8.79 -9.51
N LEU A 20 4.19 7.73 -9.24
CA LEU A 20 4.60 6.35 -9.48
C LEU A 20 4.90 6.08 -10.96
N MET A 21 4.07 6.59 -11.88
CA MET A 21 4.30 6.50 -13.32
C MET A 21 5.64 7.13 -13.76
N GLY A 22 6.07 8.20 -13.09
CA GLY A 22 7.37 8.83 -13.34
C GLY A 22 8.55 8.14 -12.65
N ALA A 23 8.32 7.47 -11.52
CA ALA A 23 9.35 6.89 -10.67
C ALA A 23 9.66 5.42 -11.01
N VAL A 24 8.66 4.65 -11.47
CA VAL A 24 8.82 3.25 -11.89
C VAL A 24 9.37 3.21 -13.31
N GLN A 25 10.50 2.57 -13.49
CA GLN A 25 11.16 2.48 -14.80
C GLN A 25 10.41 1.54 -15.75
N HIS A 26 10.44 1.85 -17.04
CA HIS A 26 9.87 0.98 -18.07
C HIS A 26 10.57 -0.39 -18.09
N GLY A 27 9.77 -1.45 -18.21
CA GLY A 27 10.25 -2.83 -18.24
C GLY A 27 10.54 -3.44 -16.86
N SER A 28 10.30 -2.70 -15.77
CA SER A 28 10.52 -3.18 -14.41
C SER A 28 9.49 -4.21 -13.96
N THR A 29 9.85 -4.94 -12.91
CA THR A 29 8.96 -5.83 -12.15
C THR A 29 8.44 -5.12 -10.91
N VAL A 30 7.13 -5.27 -10.62
CA VAL A 30 6.45 -4.63 -9.49
C VAL A 30 5.68 -5.66 -8.69
N LEU A 31 5.81 -5.61 -7.36
CA LEU A 31 5.00 -6.36 -6.41
C LEU A 31 4.10 -5.37 -5.65
N ASP A 32 2.78 -5.58 -5.69
CA ASP A 32 1.79 -4.74 -5.02
C ASP A 32 1.16 -5.53 -3.86
N LEU A 33 1.52 -5.15 -2.63
CA LEU A 33 1.11 -5.80 -1.39
C LEU A 33 -0.08 -5.06 -0.77
N GLY A 34 -1.17 -5.78 -0.52
CA GLY A 34 -2.44 -5.19 -0.13
C GLY A 34 -3.05 -4.38 -1.28
N CYS A 35 -3.10 -4.99 -2.47
CA CYS A 35 -3.43 -4.28 -3.70
C CYS A 35 -4.84 -3.68 -3.74
N GLY A 36 -5.76 -4.17 -2.89
CA GLY A 36 -7.15 -3.73 -2.90
C GLY A 36 -7.73 -3.73 -4.31
N PRO A 37 -8.46 -2.69 -4.73
CA PRO A 37 -9.02 -2.58 -6.08
C PRO A 37 -7.98 -2.20 -7.16
N LYS A 38 -6.69 -2.37 -6.90
CA LYS A 38 -5.56 -2.16 -7.82
C LYS A 38 -5.44 -0.73 -8.36
N MET A 39 -5.92 0.26 -7.59
CA MET A 39 -5.96 1.65 -8.04
C MET A 39 -4.57 2.26 -8.29
N TYR A 40 -3.52 1.71 -7.70
CA TYR A 40 -2.13 2.17 -7.85
C TYR A 40 -1.35 1.33 -8.87
N SER A 41 -1.55 0.02 -8.90
CA SER A 41 -0.79 -0.88 -9.78
C SER A 41 -1.34 -0.95 -11.21
N ASP A 42 -2.66 -0.90 -11.41
CA ASP A 42 -3.24 -0.94 -12.77
C ASP A 42 -2.76 0.21 -13.68
N PRO A 43 -2.68 1.48 -13.23
CA PRO A 43 -2.18 2.57 -14.07
C PRO A 43 -0.72 2.43 -14.51
N ILE A 44 0.15 1.82 -13.67
CA ILE A 44 1.57 1.63 -14.01
C ILE A 44 1.83 0.33 -14.76
N LYS A 45 0.89 -0.63 -14.76
CA LYS A 45 1.02 -1.94 -15.39
C LYS A 45 1.45 -1.89 -16.87
N PRO A 46 0.96 -0.94 -17.72
CA PRO A 46 1.36 -0.87 -19.13
C PRO A 46 2.85 -0.60 -19.37
N GLN A 47 3.56 -0.02 -18.39
CA GLN A 47 4.99 0.26 -18.50
C GLN A 47 5.88 -0.81 -17.87
N CYS A 48 5.29 -1.76 -17.13
CA CYS A 48 6.01 -2.81 -16.42
C CYS A 48 6.12 -4.09 -17.26
N SER A 49 7.19 -4.86 -17.08
CA SER A 49 7.33 -6.19 -17.67
C SER A 49 6.47 -7.22 -16.93
N ARG A 50 6.28 -7.01 -15.63
CA ARG A 50 5.48 -7.86 -14.74
C ARG A 50 4.96 -7.05 -13.56
N VAL A 51 3.68 -7.21 -13.25
CA VAL A 51 3.09 -6.75 -11.99
C VAL A 51 2.46 -7.96 -11.32
N VAL A 52 2.77 -8.18 -10.05
CA VAL A 52 2.15 -9.21 -9.22
C VAL A 52 1.42 -8.53 -8.08
N THR A 53 0.17 -8.89 -7.89
CA THR A 53 -0.70 -8.33 -6.86
C THR A 53 -0.98 -9.36 -5.78
N VAL A 54 -0.90 -8.96 -4.51
CA VAL A 54 -1.17 -9.80 -3.34
C VAL A 54 -2.20 -9.11 -2.45
N ASP A 55 -3.23 -9.83 -2.05
CA ASP A 55 -4.23 -9.35 -1.09
C ASP A 55 -4.80 -10.51 -0.29
N GLY A 56 -5.21 -10.27 0.95
CA GLY A 56 -5.89 -11.26 1.77
C GLY A 56 -7.36 -11.47 1.38
N TRP A 57 -7.96 -10.52 0.70
CA TRP A 57 -9.36 -10.54 0.32
C TRP A 57 -9.55 -10.96 -1.14
N ALA A 58 -9.95 -12.19 -1.35
CA ALA A 58 -10.11 -12.80 -2.68
C ALA A 58 -11.08 -12.04 -3.62
N TRP A 59 -12.01 -11.24 -3.07
CA TRP A 59 -12.98 -10.48 -3.85
C TRP A 59 -12.34 -9.43 -4.78
N VAL A 60 -11.16 -8.90 -4.43
CA VAL A 60 -10.43 -7.96 -5.28
C VAL A 60 -9.62 -8.65 -6.40
N GLU A 61 -9.75 -9.98 -6.49
CA GLU A 61 -9.12 -10.81 -7.53
C GLU A 61 -7.61 -10.55 -7.69
N PRO A 62 -6.81 -10.64 -6.60
CA PRO A 62 -5.37 -10.50 -6.70
C PRO A 62 -4.76 -11.69 -7.44
N ASP A 63 -3.53 -11.57 -7.94
CA ASP A 63 -2.80 -12.71 -8.50
C ASP A 63 -2.52 -13.78 -7.44
N ILE A 64 -2.30 -13.36 -6.19
CA ILE A 64 -2.06 -14.24 -5.05
C ILE A 64 -2.97 -13.81 -3.88
N VAL A 65 -3.80 -14.74 -3.40
CA VAL A 65 -4.58 -14.53 -2.19
C VAL A 65 -3.77 -14.98 -0.98
N ALA A 66 -3.33 -14.02 -0.16
CA ALA A 66 -2.56 -14.31 1.05
C ALA A 66 -2.77 -13.24 2.13
N ASN A 67 -3.01 -13.66 3.37
CA ASN A 67 -3.00 -12.76 4.51
C ASN A 67 -1.57 -12.58 5.02
N LEU A 68 -0.95 -11.44 4.66
CA LEU A 68 0.45 -11.12 5.00
C LEU A 68 0.69 -10.78 6.48
N GLU A 69 -0.37 -10.64 7.29
CA GLU A 69 -0.23 -10.56 8.74
C GLU A 69 0.24 -11.88 9.34
N SER A 70 -0.28 -13.00 8.82
CA SER A 70 -0.04 -14.35 9.33
C SER A 70 0.90 -15.19 8.46
N THR A 71 1.03 -14.86 7.17
CA THR A 71 1.83 -15.64 6.21
C THR A 71 3.13 -14.88 5.91
N PRO A 72 4.30 -15.49 6.14
CA PRO A 72 5.58 -14.89 5.74
C PRO A 72 5.64 -14.58 4.24
N LEU A 73 6.22 -13.44 3.86
CA LEU A 73 6.33 -13.04 2.46
C LEU A 73 7.08 -14.09 1.61
N SER A 74 8.11 -14.73 2.17
CA SER A 74 8.88 -15.79 1.52
C SER A 74 8.07 -17.03 1.14
N ASP A 75 6.96 -17.28 1.86
CA ASP A 75 6.08 -18.42 1.58
C ASP A 75 5.03 -18.07 0.51
N VAL A 76 4.86 -16.77 0.25
CA VAL A 76 3.93 -16.23 -0.76
C VAL A 76 4.62 -16.05 -2.09
N ILE A 77 5.85 -15.50 -2.07
CA ILE A 77 6.62 -15.19 -3.26
C ILE A 77 8.13 -15.25 -2.98
N ALA A 78 8.85 -15.98 -3.82
CA ALA A 78 10.30 -16.17 -3.68
C ALA A 78 11.13 -15.22 -4.55
N ASP A 79 10.51 -14.57 -5.55
CA ASP A 79 11.20 -13.70 -6.50
C ASP A 79 11.57 -12.36 -5.88
N ASN A 80 12.64 -11.75 -6.39
CA ASN A 80 12.92 -10.34 -6.16
C ASN A 80 12.17 -9.48 -7.18
N PHE A 81 11.85 -8.24 -6.78
CA PHE A 81 11.19 -7.25 -7.63
C PHE A 81 11.99 -5.96 -7.67
N ASP A 82 11.89 -5.22 -8.78
CA ASP A 82 12.52 -3.91 -8.87
C ASP A 82 11.83 -2.91 -7.94
N TYR A 83 10.50 -2.99 -7.86
CA TYR A 83 9.70 -2.14 -6.99
C TYR A 83 8.70 -2.96 -6.18
N ILE A 84 8.48 -2.54 -4.94
CA ILE A 84 7.43 -3.06 -4.06
C ILE A 84 6.53 -1.89 -3.67
N LEU A 85 5.22 -2.07 -3.75
CA LEU A 85 4.22 -1.10 -3.30
C LEU A 85 3.58 -1.61 -2.01
N MET A 86 3.47 -0.74 -1.01
CA MET A 86 2.70 -0.91 0.22
C MET A 86 1.89 0.37 0.44
N LEU A 87 0.76 0.49 -0.26
CA LEU A 87 0.02 1.73 -0.37
C LEU A 87 -1.38 1.59 0.24
N ASP A 88 -1.65 2.32 1.34
CA ASP A 88 -2.87 2.16 2.16
C ASP A 88 -3.05 0.70 2.61
N PHE A 89 -2.00 0.06 3.16
CA PHE A 89 -2.01 -1.36 3.49
C PHE A 89 -1.48 -1.69 4.89
N ILE A 90 -0.31 -1.18 5.30
CA ILE A 90 0.36 -1.65 6.53
C ILE A 90 -0.41 -1.30 7.82
N GLU A 91 -1.27 -0.31 7.77
CA GLU A 91 -2.19 0.03 8.86
C GLU A 91 -3.23 -1.05 9.15
N HIS A 92 -3.52 -1.92 8.18
CA HIS A 92 -4.51 -3.01 8.30
C HIS A 92 -3.96 -4.28 8.93
N ILE A 93 -2.67 -4.33 9.23
CA ILE A 93 -2.02 -5.46 9.90
C ILE A 93 -1.42 -5.02 11.23
N ASP A 94 -1.19 -5.97 12.15
CA ASP A 94 -0.51 -5.69 13.42
C ASP A 94 0.85 -5.03 13.19
N LYS A 95 1.22 -4.06 14.02
CA LYS A 95 2.46 -3.27 13.83
C LYS A 95 3.71 -4.14 13.81
N THR A 96 3.76 -5.18 14.63
CA THR A 96 4.90 -6.11 14.67
C THR A 96 5.00 -6.91 13.37
N ALA A 97 3.85 -7.35 12.83
CA ALA A 97 3.78 -8.02 11.54
C ALA A 97 4.18 -7.06 10.40
N GLY A 98 3.72 -5.80 10.45
CA GLY A 98 4.07 -4.77 9.47
C GLY A 98 5.57 -4.46 9.44
N LEU A 99 6.20 -4.28 10.61
CA LEU A 99 7.66 -4.07 10.71
C LEU A 99 8.44 -5.26 10.14
N ARG A 100 8.03 -6.49 10.47
CA ARG A 100 8.64 -7.70 9.91
C ARG A 100 8.48 -7.77 8.40
N LEU A 101 7.31 -7.41 7.87
CA LEU A 101 7.04 -7.39 6.43
C LEU A 101 7.93 -6.37 5.71
N ILE A 102 8.10 -5.17 6.28
CA ILE A 102 9.01 -4.15 5.75
C ILE A 102 10.44 -4.71 5.63
N GLU A 103 10.96 -5.37 6.66
CA GLU A 103 12.31 -5.97 6.60
C GLU A 103 12.41 -7.09 5.54
N ASN A 104 11.38 -7.91 5.39
CA ASN A 104 11.33 -8.91 4.33
C ASN A 104 11.31 -8.26 2.93
N CYS A 105 10.55 -7.17 2.76
CA CYS A 105 10.53 -6.40 1.51
C CYS A 105 11.90 -5.79 1.19
N LYS A 106 12.61 -5.25 2.18
CA LYS A 106 13.99 -4.73 1.99
C LYS A 106 14.95 -5.79 1.48
N ALA A 107 14.76 -7.04 1.90
CA ALA A 107 15.60 -8.17 1.44
C ALA A 107 15.25 -8.65 0.00
N GLN A 108 14.07 -8.31 -0.51
CA GLN A 108 13.56 -8.78 -1.82
C GLN A 108 13.43 -7.67 -2.87
N VAL A 109 13.67 -6.41 -2.50
CA VAL A 109 13.60 -5.30 -3.45
C VAL A 109 14.98 -5.02 -4.08
N ASN A 110 14.98 -4.75 -5.39
CA ASN A 110 16.18 -4.39 -6.14
C ASN A 110 16.40 -2.86 -6.23
N GLN A 111 15.33 -2.06 -6.16
CA GLN A 111 15.40 -0.62 -6.33
C GLN A 111 14.67 0.13 -5.21
N LYS A 112 13.33 0.11 -5.19
CA LYS A 112 12.58 0.92 -4.21
C LYS A 112 11.33 0.22 -3.68
N ILE A 113 11.04 0.51 -2.41
CA ILE A 113 9.75 0.23 -1.79
C ILE A 113 9.02 1.55 -1.66
N PHE A 114 7.83 1.68 -2.25
CA PHE A 114 6.93 2.81 -2.03
C PHE A 114 5.94 2.50 -0.93
N LEU A 115 5.72 3.47 -0.05
CA LEU A 115 4.83 3.32 1.09
C LEU A 115 3.91 4.54 1.22
N LEU A 116 2.64 4.24 1.46
CA LEU A 116 1.61 5.18 1.89
C LEU A 116 0.89 4.58 3.08
N THR A 117 0.77 5.34 4.18
CA THR A 117 -0.05 4.97 5.34
C THR A 117 -0.51 6.21 6.07
N PRO A 118 -1.73 6.23 6.67
CA PRO A 118 -2.15 7.32 7.53
C PRO A 118 -1.28 7.44 8.77
N LEU A 119 -1.08 8.67 9.26
CA LEU A 119 -0.34 8.95 10.49
C LEU A 119 -1.26 8.86 11.72
N GLU A 120 -0.67 8.56 12.88
CA GLU A 120 -1.37 8.40 14.17
C GLU A 120 -2.35 9.53 14.51
N SER A 121 -2.09 10.73 14.04
CA SER A 121 -2.89 11.91 14.37
C SER A 121 -4.32 11.88 13.85
N ILE A 122 -4.71 10.91 12.97
CA ILE A 122 -5.95 11.03 12.19
C ILE A 122 -6.82 9.79 12.21
N TRP A 123 -6.24 8.60 12.20
CA TRP A 123 -6.97 7.36 12.04
C TRP A 123 -6.71 6.39 13.18
N THR A 124 -7.70 6.21 14.03
CA THR A 124 -7.67 5.22 15.10
C THR A 124 -8.50 3.99 14.80
N ASP A 125 -9.48 4.09 13.88
CA ASP A 125 -10.43 3.03 13.58
C ASP A 125 -11.23 3.35 12.29
N ASN A 126 -11.52 2.33 11.50
CA ASN A 126 -12.36 2.43 10.30
C ASN A 126 -13.45 1.34 10.21
N HIS A 127 -13.85 0.73 11.31
CA HIS A 127 -14.93 -0.29 11.36
C HIS A 127 -16.21 0.17 10.67
N GLU A 128 -16.53 1.46 10.74
CA GLU A 128 -17.69 2.02 10.06
C GLU A 128 -17.59 1.88 8.53
N ASN A 129 -16.39 1.96 7.97
CA ASN A 129 -16.18 1.82 6.54
C ASN A 129 -16.44 0.38 6.07
N VAL A 130 -15.93 -0.60 6.81
CA VAL A 130 -16.12 -2.03 6.51
C VAL A 130 -17.60 -2.42 6.54
N ASN A 131 -18.40 -1.79 7.41
CA ASN A 131 -19.84 -2.04 7.53
C ASN A 131 -20.68 -1.21 6.56
N ASN A 132 -20.10 -0.28 5.80
CA ASN A 132 -20.83 0.58 4.88
C ASN A 132 -21.01 -0.10 3.51
N SER A 133 -22.25 -0.51 3.20
CA SER A 133 -22.60 -1.20 1.93
C SER A 133 -22.37 -0.37 0.66
N GLU A 134 -22.11 0.93 0.78
CA GLU A 134 -21.80 1.81 -0.35
C GLU A 134 -20.28 1.83 -0.69
N LEU A 135 -19.45 1.23 0.16
CA LEU A 135 -17.99 1.19 -0.05
C LEU A 135 -17.56 -0.13 -0.63
N TRP A 136 -16.49 -0.10 -1.43
CA TRP A 136 -15.89 -1.28 -2.05
C TRP A 136 -15.41 -2.32 -1.02
N CYS A 137 -14.99 -1.86 0.16
CA CYS A 137 -14.49 -2.69 1.24
C CYS A 137 -15.59 -3.30 2.12
N HIS A 138 -16.88 -3.14 1.77
CA HIS A 138 -17.98 -3.68 2.55
C HIS A 138 -17.83 -5.19 2.79
N GLY A 139 -17.84 -5.59 4.05
CA GLY A 139 -17.66 -6.99 4.48
C GLY A 139 -16.22 -7.48 4.48
N ASN A 140 -15.24 -6.64 4.15
CA ASN A 140 -13.83 -6.96 4.25
C ASN A 140 -13.28 -6.65 5.64
N GLU A 141 -13.31 -7.62 6.55
CA GLU A 141 -12.78 -7.44 7.91
C GLU A 141 -11.26 -7.18 7.94
N LEU A 142 -10.54 -7.47 6.85
CA LEU A 142 -9.12 -7.16 6.73
C LEU A 142 -8.84 -5.68 6.48
N ASP A 143 -9.86 -4.90 6.06
CA ASP A 143 -9.72 -3.44 5.82
C ASP A 143 -9.85 -2.61 7.11
N VAL A 144 -9.91 -3.23 8.28
CA VAL A 144 -9.92 -2.55 9.58
C VAL A 144 -8.51 -2.11 9.95
N HIS A 145 -8.35 -0.86 10.39
CA HIS A 145 -7.06 -0.37 10.90
C HIS A 145 -6.71 -1.04 12.23
N LYS A 146 -5.56 -1.67 12.29
CA LYS A 146 -5.03 -2.40 13.44
C LYS A 146 -3.78 -1.77 14.03
N SER A 147 -3.08 -0.94 13.26
CA SER A 147 -1.84 -0.32 13.70
C SER A 147 -1.76 1.16 13.36
N LEU A 148 -1.06 1.89 14.23
CA LEU A 148 -0.78 3.32 14.07
C LEU A 148 0.71 3.51 13.72
N TRP A 149 0.96 4.37 12.73
CA TRP A 149 2.30 4.63 12.21
C TRP A 149 2.69 6.09 12.41
N SER A 150 3.96 6.33 12.63
CA SER A 150 4.55 7.66 12.78
C SER A 150 5.75 7.83 11.84
N PRO A 151 6.18 9.06 11.53
CA PRO A 151 7.36 9.27 10.70
C PRO A 151 8.64 8.62 11.24
N GLU A 152 8.74 8.44 12.55
CA GLU A 152 9.88 7.83 13.23
C GLU A 152 10.03 6.34 12.92
N ASP A 153 8.92 5.65 12.60
CA ASP A 153 8.92 4.25 12.21
C ASP A 153 9.63 4.03 10.86
N PHE A 154 9.76 5.09 10.06
CA PHE A 154 10.37 5.07 8.73
C PHE A 154 11.73 5.77 8.69
N SER A 155 12.52 5.60 9.75
CA SER A 155 13.90 6.11 9.78
C SER A 155 14.72 5.53 8.61
N GLY A 156 15.44 6.39 7.90
CA GLY A 156 16.22 6.01 6.71
C GLY A 156 15.42 5.95 5.40
N TRP A 157 14.12 6.24 5.43
CA TRP A 157 13.30 6.40 4.24
C TRP A 157 13.27 7.85 3.75
N THR A 158 13.11 8.05 2.47
CA THR A 158 12.89 9.39 1.89
C THR A 158 11.39 9.71 1.90
N ARG A 159 11.00 10.73 2.66
CA ARG A 159 9.62 11.22 2.70
C ARG A 159 9.33 12.08 1.47
N ILE A 160 8.14 11.89 0.89
CA ILE A 160 7.61 12.68 -0.23
C ILE A 160 6.46 13.53 0.29
N HIS A 161 6.45 14.81 -0.07
CA HIS A 161 5.33 15.70 0.24
C HIS A 161 4.44 15.86 -1.00
N LEU A 162 3.31 15.18 -0.99
CA LEU A 162 2.29 15.29 -2.03
C LEU A 162 1.08 16.05 -1.48
N ARG A 163 0.57 16.97 -2.27
CA ARG A 163 -0.61 17.75 -1.89
C ARG A 163 -1.81 16.84 -1.63
N GLY A 164 -2.44 17.02 -0.46
CA GLY A 164 -3.61 16.25 -0.04
C GLY A 164 -3.29 14.97 0.72
N PHE A 165 -1.98 14.71 0.99
CA PHE A 165 -1.49 13.67 1.89
C PHE A 165 -0.81 14.24 3.14
N ASP A 166 -1.23 15.44 3.58
CA ASP A 166 -0.61 16.10 4.74
C ASP A 166 -0.68 15.24 6.01
N ASP A 167 -1.72 14.42 6.10
CA ASP A 167 -2.05 13.54 7.21
C ASP A 167 -1.57 12.09 6.99
N TYR A 168 -0.73 11.88 6.00
CA TYR A 168 -0.17 10.58 5.66
C TYR A 168 1.36 10.61 5.68
N TYR A 169 1.96 9.46 5.88
CA TYR A 169 3.31 9.22 5.45
C TYR A 169 3.28 8.72 4.00
N VAL A 170 3.91 9.45 3.12
CA VAL A 170 4.22 9.04 1.76
C VAL A 170 5.73 9.03 1.61
N GLY A 171 6.31 7.93 1.17
CA GLY A 171 7.76 7.86 1.05
C GLY A 171 8.25 6.63 0.32
N PHE A 172 9.57 6.51 0.22
CA PHE A 172 10.21 5.32 -0.33
C PHE A 172 11.49 4.97 0.42
N TYR A 173 11.77 3.66 0.46
CA TYR A 173 13.08 3.09 0.78
C TYR A 173 13.82 2.84 -0.54
N GLU A 174 15.11 3.11 -0.58
CA GLU A 174 15.99 2.82 -1.71
C GLU A 174 16.98 1.72 -1.31
N ALA A 175 17.03 0.63 -2.11
CA ALA A 175 17.85 -0.55 -1.83
C ALA A 175 19.34 -0.32 -2.13
#